data_e7354fdc649c24b62ee5d7fd7859cc51
#
_entry.id   e7354fdc649c24b62ee5d7fd7859cc51
#
_cell.length_a   1.000
_cell.length_b   1.000
_cell.length_c   1.000
_cell.angle_alpha   90.00
_cell.angle_beta   90.00
_cell.angle_gamma   90.00
#
_symmetry.space_group_name_H-M   'P 1'
#
loop_
_entity.id
_entity.type
_entity.pdbx_description
1 polymer ?
#
loop_
_entity_poly.entity_id
_entity_poly.type
_entity_poly.pdbx_seq_one_letter_code
_entity_poly.pdbx_strand_id
1 'polypeptide(L)'
;MNILSIDCGTQSLRTIIFSSDGEMLAKVKIEYDPPYYSKDVDYAEQDPYFYWNTLCKATTQLSEMVPELFSSIIGVTLTTQRATTVVLDKHGEPVRNAILWLDQRLAQGKPNFTWLENLGFAIIGMKDAAEKAWRRSTANYMRQHEPELWSKVDKYLLLSGFLTYKLTDHFVDSVASQVGYIPFDYKHNTWFENPKHYKWRMFGIEREKLPDLVKPTELLGYITKEAAAQTKLREGLPLIAAGADKMCETLAIGCFSPDVGSISLGTTATIETTFEKYIEILPFMPPYPSIVPDRYNPEVEIFRGYWLISWFMN
;
A
#
# COMPACT_ATOMS: atom_id res chain seq x y z
N MET A 1 -17.54 19.25 12.61
CA MET A 1 -16.65 19.01 11.45
C MET A 1 -16.42 17.51 11.38
N ASN A 2 -16.62 16.89 10.21
CA ASN A 2 -16.54 15.44 10.06
C ASN A 2 -15.52 15.06 8.99
N ILE A 3 -14.88 13.92 9.17
CA ILE A 3 -13.85 13.38 8.26
C ILE A 3 -14.33 12.03 7.76
N LEU A 4 -14.18 11.78 6.46
CA LEU A 4 -14.39 10.47 5.88
C LEU A 4 -13.08 9.70 5.86
N SER A 5 -13.08 8.53 6.48
CA SER A 5 -12.00 7.54 6.37
C SER A 5 -12.44 6.41 5.44
N ILE A 6 -11.59 6.07 4.49
CA ILE A 6 -11.77 4.95 3.54
C ILE A 6 -10.70 3.91 3.85
N ASP A 7 -11.14 2.69 4.16
CA ASP A 7 -10.27 1.53 4.42
C ASP A 7 -10.51 0.46 3.35
N CYS A 8 -9.55 0.32 2.44
CA CYS A 8 -9.60 -0.64 1.34
C CYS A 8 -8.69 -1.85 1.66
N GLY A 9 -9.21 -2.77 2.46
CA GLY A 9 -8.51 -3.98 2.88
C GLY A 9 -8.53 -5.10 1.84
N THR A 10 -8.07 -6.30 2.24
CA THR A 10 -8.04 -7.49 1.35
C THR A 10 -9.42 -8.14 1.17
N GLN A 11 -10.26 -8.13 2.21
CA GLN A 11 -11.54 -8.84 2.25
C GLN A 11 -12.75 -7.92 2.14
N SER A 12 -12.58 -6.64 2.34
CA SER A 12 -13.67 -5.66 2.35
C SER A 12 -13.17 -4.24 2.21
N LEU A 13 -14.05 -3.35 1.75
CA LEU A 13 -13.89 -1.90 1.83
C LEU A 13 -14.84 -1.33 2.89
N ARG A 14 -14.33 -0.37 3.66
CA ARG A 14 -15.11 0.37 4.65
C ARG A 14 -15.02 1.86 4.38
N THR A 15 -16.14 2.54 4.53
CA THR A 15 -16.22 4.01 4.57
C THR A 15 -16.81 4.40 5.90
N ILE A 16 -16.12 5.26 6.64
CA ILE A 16 -16.47 5.61 8.03
C ILE A 16 -16.42 7.12 8.17
N ILE A 17 -17.49 7.72 8.70
CA ILE A 17 -17.49 9.12 9.09
C ILE A 17 -17.13 9.21 10.57
N PHE A 18 -16.08 9.98 10.85
CA PHE A 18 -15.67 10.32 12.20
C PHE A 18 -15.95 11.81 12.51
N SER A 19 -16.34 12.09 13.74
CA SER A 19 -16.34 13.46 14.28
C SER A 19 -14.91 13.97 14.49
N SER A 20 -14.78 15.28 14.71
CA SER A 20 -13.48 15.89 15.13
C SER A 20 -12.93 15.33 16.44
N ASP A 21 -13.78 14.72 17.26
CA ASP A 21 -13.41 14.16 18.56
C ASP A 21 -13.08 12.65 18.47
N GLY A 22 -13.09 12.09 17.24
CA GLY A 22 -12.76 10.69 16.97
C GLY A 22 -13.91 9.71 17.15
N GLU A 23 -15.14 10.17 17.35
CA GLU A 23 -16.31 9.30 17.44
C GLU A 23 -16.73 8.79 16.06
N MET A 24 -16.99 7.50 15.94
CA MET A 24 -17.54 6.89 14.74
C MET A 24 -19.05 7.20 14.63
N LEU A 25 -19.41 8.05 13.67
CA LEU A 25 -20.79 8.52 13.48
C LEU A 25 -21.59 7.63 12.55
N ALA A 26 -20.98 7.13 11.49
CA ALA A 26 -21.61 6.24 10.51
C ALA A 26 -20.58 5.38 9.80
N LYS A 27 -21.00 4.20 9.34
CA LYS A 27 -20.13 3.26 8.66
C LYS A 27 -20.89 2.45 7.62
N VAL A 28 -20.30 2.28 6.45
CA VAL A 28 -20.68 1.28 5.44
C VAL A 28 -19.51 0.32 5.27
N LYS A 29 -19.78 -1.00 5.22
CA LYS A 29 -18.83 -2.05 4.89
C LYS A 29 -19.37 -2.84 3.71
N ILE A 30 -18.53 -3.02 2.69
CA ILE A 30 -18.81 -3.91 1.56
C ILE A 30 -17.78 -5.02 1.57
N GLU A 31 -18.24 -6.25 1.74
CA GLU A 31 -17.40 -7.45 1.63
C GLU A 31 -17.14 -7.74 0.15
N TYR A 32 -15.95 -8.23 -0.15
CA TYR A 32 -15.57 -8.61 -1.50
C TYR A 32 -15.96 -10.05 -1.78
N ASP A 33 -16.60 -10.27 -2.92
CA ASP A 33 -17.00 -11.61 -3.37
C ASP A 33 -16.81 -11.73 -4.89
N PRO A 34 -15.79 -12.44 -5.35
CA PRO A 34 -14.62 -12.91 -4.60
C PRO A 34 -13.64 -11.76 -4.27
N PRO A 35 -12.84 -11.86 -3.19
CA PRO A 35 -11.86 -10.83 -2.83
C PRO A 35 -10.68 -10.78 -3.82
N TYR A 36 -10.37 -11.88 -4.47
CA TYR A 36 -9.38 -11.99 -5.54
C TYR A 36 -9.61 -13.26 -6.36
N TYR A 37 -9.04 -13.29 -7.55
CA TYR A 37 -9.02 -14.45 -8.41
C TYR A 37 -7.67 -15.14 -8.36
N SER A 38 -7.68 -16.48 -8.31
CA SER A 38 -6.49 -17.31 -8.36
C SER A 38 -6.63 -18.24 -9.59
N LYS A 39 -5.91 -17.91 -10.67
CA LYS A 39 -5.87 -18.76 -11.87
C LYS A 39 -5.03 -20.00 -11.67
N ASP A 40 -4.09 -19.96 -10.75
CA ASP A 40 -3.17 -21.01 -10.37
C ASP A 40 -2.79 -20.84 -8.89
N VAL A 41 -2.12 -21.82 -8.30
CA VAL A 41 -1.79 -21.90 -6.86
C VAL A 41 -1.11 -20.64 -6.33
N ASP A 42 -0.24 -20.01 -7.13
CA ASP A 42 0.58 -18.87 -6.74
C ASP A 42 0.00 -17.50 -7.14
N TYR A 43 -1.19 -17.50 -7.77
CA TYR A 43 -1.79 -16.27 -8.30
C TYR A 43 -2.79 -15.65 -7.33
N ALA A 44 -2.70 -14.34 -7.15
CA ALA A 44 -3.71 -13.55 -6.48
C ALA A 44 -3.87 -12.21 -7.19
N GLU A 45 -4.94 -12.07 -7.98
CA GLU A 45 -5.21 -10.91 -8.83
C GLU A 45 -6.62 -10.38 -8.63
N GLN A 46 -6.80 -9.08 -8.81
CA GLN A 46 -8.13 -8.45 -8.86
C GLN A 46 -8.12 -7.30 -9.86
N ASP A 47 -9.25 -7.04 -10.49
CA ASP A 47 -9.43 -5.87 -11.34
C ASP A 47 -9.24 -4.58 -10.51
N PRO A 48 -8.35 -3.63 -10.89
CA PRO A 48 -8.21 -2.36 -10.21
C PRO A 48 -9.52 -1.57 -10.12
N TYR A 49 -10.36 -1.65 -11.13
CA TYR A 49 -11.67 -1.01 -11.14
C TYR A 49 -12.66 -1.64 -10.17
N PHE A 50 -12.47 -2.89 -9.77
CA PHE A 50 -13.27 -3.50 -8.71
C PHE A 50 -13.13 -2.71 -7.40
N TYR A 51 -11.91 -2.30 -7.02
CA TYR A 51 -11.67 -1.49 -5.83
C TYR A 51 -12.29 -0.10 -5.96
N TRP A 52 -12.09 0.56 -7.11
CA TRP A 52 -12.67 1.86 -7.39
C TRP A 52 -14.21 1.83 -7.36
N ASN A 53 -14.83 0.89 -8.04
CA ASN A 53 -16.28 0.74 -8.11
C ASN A 53 -16.88 0.42 -6.73
N THR A 54 -16.16 -0.38 -5.92
CA THR A 54 -16.59 -0.68 -4.55
C THR A 54 -16.49 0.56 -3.66
N LEU A 55 -15.46 1.39 -3.82
CA LEU A 55 -15.34 2.67 -3.15
C LEU A 55 -16.52 3.58 -3.51
N CYS A 56 -16.81 3.76 -4.79
CA CYS A 56 -17.95 4.54 -5.27
C CYS A 56 -19.28 4.04 -4.70
N LYS A 57 -19.47 2.71 -4.68
CA LYS A 57 -20.67 2.08 -4.11
C LYS A 57 -20.77 2.35 -2.61
N ALA A 58 -19.69 2.20 -1.86
CA ALA A 58 -19.70 2.40 -0.41
C ALA A 58 -19.98 3.87 -0.02
N THR A 59 -19.36 4.82 -0.72
CA THR A 59 -19.62 6.26 -0.50
C THR A 59 -21.02 6.67 -0.89
N THR A 60 -21.56 6.12 -1.99
CA THR A 60 -22.96 6.35 -2.41
C THR A 60 -23.92 5.82 -1.34
N GLN A 61 -23.77 4.59 -0.88
CA GLN A 61 -24.60 4.02 0.19
C GLN A 61 -24.53 4.87 1.47
N LEU A 62 -23.33 5.34 1.83
CA LEU A 62 -23.15 6.17 3.01
C LEU A 62 -23.84 7.53 2.85
N SER A 63 -23.81 8.14 1.66
CA SER A 63 -24.48 9.39 1.35
C SER A 63 -26.02 9.28 1.42
N GLU A 64 -26.56 8.13 1.03
CA GLU A 64 -28.00 7.85 1.11
C GLU A 64 -28.45 7.53 2.54
N MET A 65 -27.61 6.83 3.31
CA MET A 65 -27.90 6.44 4.67
C MET A 65 -27.90 7.63 5.65
N VAL A 66 -26.96 8.57 5.49
CA VAL A 66 -26.77 9.71 6.41
C VAL A 66 -26.44 11.01 5.65
N PRO A 67 -27.37 11.54 4.84
CA PRO A 67 -27.09 12.64 3.90
C PRO A 67 -26.60 13.92 4.58
N GLU A 68 -27.11 14.27 5.75
CA GLU A 68 -26.68 15.45 6.50
C GLU A 68 -25.25 15.33 7.01
N LEU A 69 -24.90 14.17 7.60
CA LEU A 69 -23.52 13.89 8.03
C LEU A 69 -22.56 13.84 6.84
N PHE A 70 -22.98 13.21 5.75
CA PHE A 70 -22.16 13.10 4.54
C PHE A 70 -21.87 14.48 3.93
N SER A 71 -22.86 15.38 3.89
CA SER A 71 -22.68 16.76 3.41
C SER A 71 -21.74 17.61 4.28
N SER A 72 -21.60 17.26 5.55
CA SER A 72 -20.75 17.96 6.53
C SER A 72 -19.27 17.51 6.50
N ILE A 73 -18.90 16.54 5.66
CA ILE A 73 -17.51 16.08 5.49
C ILE A 73 -16.66 17.24 4.98
N ILE A 74 -15.53 17.49 5.66
CA ILE A 74 -14.57 18.55 5.31
C ILE A 74 -13.26 18.02 4.73
N GLY A 75 -12.99 16.72 4.84
CA GLY A 75 -11.80 16.07 4.34
C GLY A 75 -11.95 14.56 4.24
N VAL A 76 -11.14 13.97 3.41
CA VAL A 76 -11.09 12.52 3.14
C VAL A 76 -9.71 12.00 3.44
N THR A 77 -9.61 10.79 3.98
CA THR A 77 -8.36 10.04 4.10
C THR A 77 -8.55 8.61 3.63
N LEU A 78 -7.48 8.00 3.12
CA LEU A 78 -7.51 6.68 2.51
C LEU A 78 -6.38 5.82 3.08
N THR A 79 -6.71 4.61 3.50
CA THR A 79 -5.76 3.53 3.77
C THR A 79 -6.07 2.31 2.91
N THR A 80 -5.04 1.53 2.58
CA THR A 80 -5.20 0.33 1.77
C THR A 80 -4.36 -0.83 2.30
N GLN A 81 -4.71 -2.05 1.88
CA GLN A 81 -3.83 -3.20 1.99
C GLN A 81 -2.45 -2.90 1.37
N ARG A 82 -1.39 -3.42 1.97
CA ARG A 82 0.01 -3.19 1.54
C ARG A 82 0.36 -3.97 0.28
N ALA A 83 1.42 -3.55 -0.42
CA ALA A 83 2.09 -4.28 -1.50
C ALA A 83 1.19 -4.80 -2.64
N THR A 84 -0.02 -4.26 -2.80
CA THR A 84 -0.87 -4.54 -3.95
C THR A 84 -0.51 -3.60 -5.08
N THR A 85 -0.01 -4.17 -6.19
CA THR A 85 0.53 -3.42 -7.32
C THR A 85 -0.52 -3.19 -8.40
N VAL A 86 -0.63 -1.95 -8.86
CA VAL A 86 -1.44 -1.53 -10.01
C VAL A 86 -0.53 -0.84 -11.02
N VAL A 87 -0.57 -1.27 -12.26
CA VAL A 87 0.22 -0.68 -13.35
C VAL A 87 -0.70 -0.05 -14.40
N LEU A 88 -0.39 1.18 -14.78
CA LEU A 88 -1.20 1.97 -15.70
C LEU A 88 -0.42 2.28 -16.96
N ASP A 89 -1.15 2.46 -18.06
CA ASP A 89 -0.61 2.97 -19.31
C ASP A 89 -0.54 4.52 -19.29
N LYS A 90 -0.09 5.11 -20.40
CA LYS A 90 0.03 6.57 -20.59
C LYS A 90 -1.30 7.33 -20.54
N HIS A 91 -2.43 6.63 -20.60
CA HIS A 91 -3.78 7.21 -20.49
C HIS A 91 -4.35 7.07 -19.07
N GLY A 92 -3.59 6.49 -18.14
CA GLY A 92 -4.04 6.23 -16.76
C GLY A 92 -4.93 5.00 -16.63
N GLU A 93 -4.97 4.14 -17.67
CA GLU A 93 -5.77 2.92 -17.68
C GLU A 93 -4.95 1.71 -17.19
N PRO A 94 -5.53 0.81 -16.38
CA PRO A 94 -4.87 -0.40 -15.93
C PRO A 94 -4.43 -1.28 -17.12
N VAL A 95 -3.15 -1.62 -17.18
CA VAL A 95 -2.59 -2.50 -18.23
C VAL A 95 -2.98 -3.96 -17.99
N ARG A 96 -3.25 -4.31 -16.73
CA ARG A 96 -3.63 -5.65 -16.30
C ARG A 96 -4.33 -5.60 -14.94
N ASN A 97 -4.83 -6.74 -14.47
CA ASN A 97 -5.28 -6.90 -13.10
C ASN A 97 -4.19 -6.53 -12.09
N ALA A 98 -4.59 -5.95 -10.96
CA ALA A 98 -3.72 -5.73 -9.82
C ALA A 98 -3.16 -7.05 -9.30
N ILE A 99 -1.89 -7.04 -8.93
CA ILE A 99 -1.23 -8.18 -8.27
C ILE A 99 -1.23 -7.90 -6.77
N LEU A 100 -1.92 -8.76 -6.01
CA LEU A 100 -2.09 -8.58 -4.57
C LEU A 100 -0.84 -9.02 -3.81
N TRP A 101 -0.72 -8.56 -2.57
CA TRP A 101 0.35 -8.95 -1.65
C TRP A 101 0.39 -10.47 -1.36
N LEU A 102 -0.75 -11.17 -1.53
CA LEU A 102 -0.88 -12.63 -1.39
C LEU A 102 -0.24 -13.41 -2.54
N ASP A 103 0.04 -12.76 -3.65
CA ASP A 103 0.64 -13.38 -4.84
C ASP A 103 2.04 -13.90 -4.54
N GLN A 104 2.32 -15.14 -4.91
CA GLN A 104 3.57 -15.82 -4.63
C GLN A 104 4.43 -16.04 -5.89
N ARG A 105 4.04 -15.48 -7.04
CA ARG A 105 4.84 -15.58 -8.27
C ARG A 105 6.22 -14.97 -8.08
N LEU A 106 7.21 -15.63 -8.68
CA LEU A 106 8.61 -15.23 -8.57
C LEU A 106 9.24 -15.02 -9.95
N ALA A 107 9.99 -13.95 -10.10
CA ALA A 107 10.90 -13.82 -11.24
C ALA A 107 11.96 -14.92 -11.20
N GLN A 108 12.38 -15.41 -12.39
CA GLN A 108 13.38 -16.46 -12.52
C GLN A 108 14.76 -15.87 -12.74
N GLY A 109 15.79 -16.53 -12.21
CA GLY A 109 17.17 -16.10 -12.38
C GLY A 109 17.72 -15.28 -11.22
N LYS A 110 18.66 -14.39 -11.51
CA LYS A 110 19.42 -13.60 -10.55
C LYS A 110 19.48 -12.13 -10.98
N PRO A 111 19.61 -11.19 -10.00
CA PRO A 111 19.79 -9.79 -10.31
C PRO A 111 21.11 -9.53 -11.05
N ASN A 112 21.08 -8.58 -11.98
CA ASN A 112 22.28 -8.11 -12.68
C ASN A 112 23.03 -7.09 -11.81
N PHE A 113 23.60 -7.56 -10.70
CA PHE A 113 24.47 -6.75 -9.85
C PHE A 113 25.87 -6.65 -10.42
N THR A 114 26.52 -5.54 -10.18
CA THR A 114 27.95 -5.39 -10.46
C THR A 114 28.77 -6.36 -9.63
N TRP A 115 30.03 -6.62 -10.04
CA TRP A 115 30.90 -7.50 -9.26
C TRP A 115 31.16 -6.97 -7.84
N LEU A 116 31.25 -5.64 -7.67
CA LEU A 116 31.43 -5.00 -6.35
C LEU A 116 30.20 -5.21 -5.45
N GLU A 117 29.00 -5.08 -5.99
CA GLU A 117 27.76 -5.33 -5.27
C GLU A 117 27.64 -6.79 -4.86
N ASN A 118 27.95 -7.72 -5.78
CA ASN A 118 27.97 -9.15 -5.47
C ASN A 118 28.98 -9.49 -4.38
N LEU A 119 30.18 -8.90 -4.43
CA LEU A 119 31.19 -9.06 -3.40
C LEU A 119 30.71 -8.47 -2.06
N GLY A 120 30.14 -7.27 -2.07
CA GLY A 120 29.58 -6.64 -0.87
C GLY A 120 28.51 -7.51 -0.21
N PHE A 121 27.53 -7.99 -0.97
CA PHE A 121 26.50 -8.89 -0.46
C PHE A 121 27.07 -10.22 0.08
N ALA A 122 28.11 -10.75 -0.56
CA ALA A 122 28.75 -11.99 -0.09
C ALA A 122 29.48 -11.76 1.26
N ILE A 123 30.20 -10.65 1.42
CA ILE A 123 30.92 -10.30 2.65
C ILE A 123 29.97 -10.17 3.84
N ILE A 124 28.83 -9.51 3.65
CA ILE A 124 27.82 -9.32 4.71
C ILE A 124 26.83 -10.49 4.84
N GLY A 125 27.01 -11.58 4.06
CA GLY A 125 26.15 -12.76 4.11
C GLY A 125 24.71 -12.55 3.59
N MET A 126 24.46 -11.52 2.78
CA MET A 126 23.12 -11.11 2.37
C MET A 126 22.77 -11.39 0.90
N LYS A 127 23.60 -12.20 0.23
CA LYS A 127 23.41 -12.51 -1.18
C LYS A 127 22.07 -13.19 -1.45
N ASP A 128 21.71 -14.20 -0.66
CA ASP A 128 20.46 -14.94 -0.83
C ASP A 128 19.24 -14.07 -0.55
N ALA A 129 19.33 -13.18 0.44
CA ALA A 129 18.26 -12.22 0.75
C ALA A 129 18.06 -11.23 -0.41
N ALA A 130 19.14 -10.72 -1.01
CA ALA A 130 19.08 -9.83 -2.16
C ALA A 130 18.50 -10.54 -3.40
N GLU A 131 18.92 -11.77 -3.69
CA GLU A 131 18.34 -12.58 -4.78
C GLU A 131 16.86 -12.87 -4.54
N LYS A 132 16.46 -13.19 -3.31
CA LYS A 132 15.06 -13.42 -2.94
C LYS A 132 14.21 -12.17 -3.10
N ALA A 133 14.70 -11.02 -2.66
CA ALA A 133 14.01 -9.73 -2.84
C ALA A 133 13.82 -9.39 -4.33
N TRP A 134 14.86 -9.62 -5.16
CA TRP A 134 14.78 -9.43 -6.60
C TRP A 134 13.71 -10.32 -7.25
N ARG A 135 13.66 -11.61 -6.88
CA ARG A 135 12.65 -12.56 -7.40
C ARG A 135 11.23 -12.20 -7.01
N ARG A 136 11.04 -11.60 -5.84
CA ARG A 136 9.72 -11.17 -5.35
C ARG A 136 9.24 -9.85 -5.93
N SER A 137 10.08 -9.13 -6.68
CA SER A 137 9.64 -7.91 -7.36
C SER A 137 8.64 -8.22 -8.46
N THR A 138 7.44 -7.68 -8.33
CA THR A 138 6.37 -7.79 -9.35
C THR A 138 6.83 -7.23 -10.70
N ALA A 139 7.60 -6.14 -10.72
CA ALA A 139 8.13 -5.57 -11.95
C ALA A 139 9.11 -6.53 -12.64
N ASN A 140 10.01 -7.20 -11.90
CA ASN A 140 10.91 -8.20 -12.48
C ASN A 140 10.15 -9.39 -13.05
N TYR A 141 9.10 -9.85 -12.36
CA TYR A 141 8.22 -10.89 -12.88
C TYR A 141 7.58 -10.45 -14.20
N MET A 142 6.95 -9.27 -14.24
CA MET A 142 6.29 -8.77 -15.43
C MET A 142 7.25 -8.57 -16.60
N ARG A 143 8.46 -8.05 -16.35
CA ARG A 143 9.50 -7.89 -17.38
C ARG A 143 9.88 -9.21 -18.05
N GLN A 144 9.85 -10.31 -17.31
CA GLN A 144 10.22 -11.63 -17.81
C GLN A 144 9.07 -12.38 -18.47
N HIS A 145 7.92 -12.36 -17.85
CA HIS A 145 6.78 -13.20 -18.25
C HIS A 145 5.72 -12.44 -19.05
N GLU A 146 5.70 -11.12 -18.95
CA GLU A 146 4.71 -10.23 -19.57
C GLU A 146 5.37 -9.01 -20.24
N PRO A 147 6.45 -9.18 -21.06
CA PRO A 147 7.21 -8.04 -21.60
C PRO A 147 6.39 -7.11 -22.47
N GLU A 148 5.40 -7.64 -23.19
CA GLU A 148 4.49 -6.82 -24.01
C GLU A 148 3.58 -5.93 -23.15
N LEU A 149 3.11 -6.43 -22.00
CA LEU A 149 2.36 -5.61 -21.04
C LEU A 149 3.27 -4.59 -20.36
N TRP A 150 4.48 -5.03 -19.93
CA TRP A 150 5.44 -4.12 -19.31
C TRP A 150 5.82 -2.94 -20.22
N SER A 151 5.93 -3.18 -21.53
CA SER A 151 6.24 -2.12 -22.49
C SER A 151 5.19 -1.00 -22.57
N LYS A 152 3.96 -1.28 -22.12
CA LYS A 152 2.85 -0.30 -22.08
C LYS A 152 2.77 0.43 -20.73
N VAL A 153 3.50 -0.04 -19.71
CA VAL A 153 3.45 0.56 -18.37
C VAL A 153 4.08 1.94 -18.36
N ASP A 154 3.30 2.95 -18.05
CA ASP A 154 3.72 4.33 -17.79
C ASP A 154 3.84 4.60 -16.28
N LYS A 155 2.90 4.10 -15.46
CA LYS A 155 2.92 4.25 -14.01
C LYS A 155 2.89 2.90 -13.30
N TYR A 156 3.70 2.79 -12.25
CA TYR A 156 3.75 1.67 -11.33
C TYR A 156 3.34 2.18 -9.95
N LEU A 157 2.15 1.84 -9.54
CA LEU A 157 1.52 2.34 -8.32
C LEU A 157 1.24 1.18 -7.35
N LEU A 158 1.16 1.52 -6.06
CA LEU A 158 0.44 0.69 -5.11
C LEU A 158 -1.06 1.03 -5.17
N LEU A 159 -1.90 0.20 -4.57
CA LEU A 159 -3.36 0.41 -4.59
C LEU A 159 -3.75 1.78 -4.03
N SER A 160 -3.02 2.28 -3.00
CA SER A 160 -3.19 3.62 -2.45
C SER A 160 -2.97 4.72 -3.50
N GLY A 161 -1.87 4.65 -4.23
CA GLY A 161 -1.56 5.60 -5.31
C GLY A 161 -2.57 5.54 -6.46
N PHE A 162 -3.06 4.34 -6.81
CA PHE A 162 -4.12 4.20 -7.83
C PHE A 162 -5.44 4.85 -7.38
N LEU A 163 -5.89 4.58 -6.17
CA LEU A 163 -7.14 5.17 -5.65
C LEU A 163 -6.98 6.69 -5.43
N THR A 164 -5.79 7.16 -5.02
CA THR A 164 -5.47 8.59 -4.98
C THR A 164 -5.58 9.23 -6.36
N TYR A 165 -4.98 8.60 -7.38
CA TYR A 165 -5.11 9.06 -8.77
C TYR A 165 -6.58 9.13 -9.21
N LYS A 166 -7.38 8.10 -8.95
CA LYS A 166 -8.82 8.09 -9.29
C LYS A 166 -9.62 9.19 -8.59
N LEU A 167 -9.21 9.58 -7.38
CA LEU A 167 -9.88 10.62 -6.61
C LEU A 167 -9.44 12.04 -6.98
N THR A 168 -8.15 12.22 -7.36
CA THR A 168 -7.51 13.54 -7.47
C THR A 168 -6.92 13.88 -8.84
N ASP A 169 -6.81 12.90 -9.75
CA ASP A 169 -6.10 12.98 -11.04
C ASP A 169 -4.60 13.30 -10.89
N HIS A 170 -4.00 13.00 -9.72
CA HIS A 170 -2.58 13.17 -9.45
C HIS A 170 -1.90 11.85 -9.12
N PHE A 171 -0.71 11.62 -9.72
CA PHE A 171 0.15 10.48 -9.38
C PHE A 171 1.01 10.83 -8.15
N VAL A 172 0.37 10.81 -6.99
CA VAL A 172 0.98 11.09 -5.69
C VAL A 172 0.53 10.04 -4.67
N ASP A 173 1.37 9.72 -3.71
CA ASP A 173 1.04 8.77 -2.65
C ASP A 173 1.72 9.16 -1.33
N SER A 174 1.27 8.57 -0.22
CA SER A 174 1.91 8.74 1.09
C SER A 174 3.19 7.92 1.19
N VAL A 175 4.24 8.48 1.80
CA VAL A 175 5.45 7.71 2.16
C VAL A 175 5.12 6.53 3.06
N ALA A 176 4.12 6.64 3.94
CA ALA A 176 3.70 5.58 4.84
C ALA A 176 2.85 4.48 4.16
N SER A 177 2.49 4.66 2.89
CA SER A 177 1.87 3.62 2.06
C SER A 177 2.90 2.79 1.29
N GLN A 178 4.17 3.24 1.23
CA GLN A 178 5.20 2.61 0.40
C GLN A 178 5.78 1.36 1.05
N VAL A 179 5.04 0.27 0.98
CA VAL A 179 5.44 -1.05 1.50
C VAL A 179 5.46 -2.06 0.36
N GLY A 180 6.61 -2.68 0.10
CA GLY A 180 6.75 -3.69 -0.95
C GLY A 180 8.18 -3.83 -1.48
N TYR A 181 8.30 -4.62 -2.53
CA TYR A 181 9.58 -4.84 -3.25
C TYR A 181 9.80 -3.75 -4.30
N ILE A 182 9.98 -2.52 -3.82
CA ILE A 182 10.10 -1.27 -4.59
C ILE A 182 11.39 -0.53 -4.24
N PRO A 183 11.91 0.36 -5.10
CA PRO A 183 13.15 1.10 -4.85
C PRO A 183 12.92 2.30 -3.91
N PHE A 184 12.36 2.04 -2.72
CA PHE A 184 12.10 3.04 -1.69
C PHE A 184 13.21 3.07 -0.64
N ASP A 185 13.69 4.26 -0.31
CA ASP A 185 14.66 4.49 0.76
C ASP A 185 13.92 4.69 2.09
N TYR A 186 13.70 3.59 2.80
CA TYR A 186 13.01 3.58 4.08
C TYR A 186 13.68 4.40 5.17
N LYS A 187 14.99 4.68 5.03
CA LYS A 187 15.72 5.51 6.00
C LYS A 187 15.41 6.99 5.83
N HIS A 188 15.23 7.44 4.60
CA HIS A 188 14.97 8.85 4.29
C HIS A 188 13.53 9.13 3.88
N ASN A 189 12.68 8.08 3.82
CA ASN A 189 11.27 8.16 3.43
C ASN A 189 11.05 8.80 2.04
N THR A 190 11.86 8.38 1.07
CA THR A 190 11.82 8.88 -0.31
C THR A 190 12.26 7.80 -1.30
N TRP A 191 12.10 8.06 -2.59
CA TRP A 191 12.77 7.25 -3.61
C TRP A 191 14.27 7.50 -3.60
N PHE A 192 15.10 6.45 -3.89
CA PHE A 192 16.53 6.65 -3.99
C PHE A 192 16.88 7.72 -5.03
N GLU A 193 17.58 8.78 -4.62
CA GLU A 193 17.96 9.89 -5.51
C GLU A 193 19.06 9.49 -6.49
N ASN A 194 20.01 8.65 -6.08
CA ASN A 194 21.09 8.19 -6.93
C ASN A 194 20.57 7.19 -7.97
N PRO A 195 20.52 7.52 -9.28
CA PRO A 195 20.00 6.63 -10.31
C PRO A 195 20.85 5.36 -10.52
N LYS A 196 22.09 5.34 -9.98
CA LYS A 196 22.98 4.18 -10.03
C LYS A 196 22.83 3.29 -8.78
N HIS A 197 22.01 3.64 -7.81
CA HIS A 197 21.81 2.84 -6.60
C HIS A 197 21.30 1.44 -6.99
N TYR A 198 21.86 0.41 -6.35
CA TYR A 198 21.57 -1.00 -6.70
C TYR A 198 20.09 -1.37 -6.58
N LYS A 199 19.32 -0.70 -5.72
CA LYS A 199 17.89 -0.93 -5.52
C LYS A 199 17.07 -0.70 -6.79
N TRP A 200 17.47 0.20 -7.69
CA TRP A 200 16.82 0.38 -8.99
C TRP A 200 16.94 -0.88 -9.86
N ARG A 201 18.14 -1.48 -9.90
CA ARG A 201 18.35 -2.76 -10.61
C ARG A 201 17.74 -3.95 -9.88
N MET A 202 17.73 -3.90 -8.55
CA MET A 202 17.12 -4.95 -7.72
C MET A 202 15.61 -5.06 -7.98
N PHE A 203 14.90 -3.96 -8.06
CA PHE A 203 13.44 -3.99 -8.20
C PHE A 203 12.93 -3.77 -9.63
N GLY A 204 13.79 -3.33 -10.56
CA GLY A 204 13.47 -3.25 -11.99
C GLY A 204 12.41 -2.22 -12.34
N ILE A 205 12.27 -1.15 -11.56
CA ILE A 205 11.30 -0.07 -11.78
C ILE A 205 12.06 1.21 -12.06
N GLU A 206 11.69 1.92 -13.11
CA GLU A 206 12.23 3.22 -13.45
C GLU A 206 11.58 4.33 -12.60
N ARG A 207 12.38 5.36 -12.21
CA ARG A 207 11.89 6.46 -11.32
C ARG A 207 10.67 7.19 -11.89
N GLU A 208 10.63 7.41 -13.18
CA GLU A 208 9.56 8.12 -13.89
C GLU A 208 8.21 7.38 -13.85
N LYS A 209 8.23 6.07 -13.57
CA LYS A 209 7.00 5.27 -13.40
C LYS A 209 6.41 5.36 -12.00
N LEU A 210 7.17 5.85 -11.04
CA LEU A 210 6.77 5.93 -9.63
C LEU A 210 6.08 7.27 -9.33
N PRO A 211 5.11 7.29 -8.39
CA PRO A 211 4.42 8.51 -8.01
C PRO A 211 5.34 9.48 -7.25
N ASP A 212 4.93 10.73 -7.16
CA ASP A 212 5.47 11.64 -6.18
C ASP A 212 5.00 11.26 -4.79
N LEU A 213 5.75 11.69 -3.77
CA LEU A 213 5.49 11.30 -2.39
C LEU A 213 5.28 12.51 -1.49
N VAL A 214 4.33 12.37 -0.57
CA VAL A 214 4.09 13.31 0.52
C VAL A 214 4.13 12.59 1.87
N LYS A 215 4.36 13.33 2.94
CA LYS A 215 4.32 12.78 4.29
C LYS A 215 2.88 12.53 4.75
N PRO A 216 2.63 11.61 5.70
CA PRO A 216 1.34 11.52 6.37
C PRO A 216 0.91 12.89 6.90
N THR A 217 -0.39 13.16 6.87
CA THR A 217 -1.05 14.43 7.19
C THR A 217 -0.92 15.54 6.15
N GLU A 218 -0.10 15.36 5.10
CA GLU A 218 -0.01 16.31 4.00
C GLU A 218 -1.10 16.06 2.94
N LEU A 219 -1.30 17.06 2.09
CA LEU A 219 -2.31 17.03 1.02
C LEU A 219 -1.83 16.13 -0.14
N LEU A 220 -2.66 15.16 -0.52
CA LEU A 220 -2.49 14.36 -1.74
C LEU A 220 -3.10 15.04 -2.97
N GLY A 221 -4.16 15.82 -2.78
CA GLY A 221 -4.89 16.51 -3.82
C GLY A 221 -6.32 16.82 -3.41
N TYR A 222 -7.13 17.24 -4.37
CA TYR A 222 -8.54 17.56 -4.14
C TYR A 222 -9.42 16.63 -4.96
N ILE A 223 -10.58 16.26 -4.43
CA ILE A 223 -11.55 15.45 -5.16
C ILE A 223 -11.95 16.16 -6.45
N THR A 224 -11.74 15.50 -7.58
CA THR A 224 -12.07 16.02 -8.90
C THR A 224 -13.58 16.00 -9.15
N LYS A 225 -14.02 16.72 -10.17
CA LYS A 225 -15.42 16.70 -10.62
C LYS A 225 -15.88 15.30 -11.05
N GLU A 226 -15.01 14.57 -11.74
CA GLU A 226 -15.26 13.19 -12.18
C GLU A 226 -15.41 12.25 -10.99
N ALA A 227 -14.51 12.33 -10.03
CA ALA A 227 -14.56 11.56 -8.80
C ALA A 227 -15.81 11.91 -7.98
N ALA A 228 -16.13 13.20 -7.85
CA ALA A 228 -17.34 13.68 -7.16
C ALA A 228 -18.62 13.11 -7.77
N ALA A 229 -18.73 13.07 -9.08
CA ALA A 229 -19.89 12.50 -9.78
C ALA A 229 -20.11 11.02 -9.46
N GLN A 230 -19.02 10.24 -9.32
CA GLN A 230 -19.06 8.80 -9.07
C GLN A 230 -19.19 8.46 -7.58
N THR A 231 -18.50 9.19 -6.69
CA THR A 231 -18.43 8.91 -5.25
C THR A 231 -19.48 9.62 -4.42
N LYS A 232 -20.21 10.60 -4.99
CA LYS A 232 -21.08 11.55 -4.28
C LYS A 232 -20.36 12.48 -3.29
N LEU A 233 -19.02 12.39 -3.20
CA LEU A 233 -18.23 13.35 -2.44
C LEU A 233 -18.33 14.73 -3.10
N ARG A 234 -18.20 15.78 -2.28
CA ARG A 234 -18.16 17.15 -2.80
C ARG A 234 -16.85 17.39 -3.56
N GLU A 235 -16.94 17.95 -4.78
CA GLU A 235 -15.78 18.44 -5.52
C GLU A 235 -14.95 19.42 -4.66
N GLY A 236 -13.63 19.34 -4.76
CA GLY A 236 -12.72 20.19 -4.02
C GLY A 236 -12.50 19.81 -2.56
N LEU A 237 -13.06 18.68 -2.07
CA LEU A 237 -12.67 18.15 -0.75
C LEU A 237 -11.19 17.76 -0.77
N PRO A 238 -10.40 18.12 0.27
CA PRO A 238 -9.03 17.67 0.39
C PRO A 238 -8.94 16.17 0.68
N LEU A 239 -8.07 15.47 -0.04
CA LEU A 239 -7.61 14.12 0.27
C LEU A 239 -6.30 14.22 1.01
N ILE A 240 -6.26 13.75 2.26
CA ILE A 240 -5.11 13.85 3.15
C ILE A 240 -4.40 12.51 3.26
N ALA A 241 -3.08 12.53 3.16
CA ALA A 241 -2.24 11.36 3.24
C ALA A 241 -2.34 10.67 4.62
N ALA A 242 -2.63 9.38 4.61
CA ALA A 242 -2.52 8.48 5.76
C ALA A 242 -1.31 7.54 5.56
N GLY A 243 -1.45 6.29 5.87
CA GLY A 243 -0.49 5.22 5.62
C GLY A 243 -1.20 3.94 5.22
N ALA A 244 -0.46 2.86 5.06
CA ALA A 244 -1.01 1.54 4.86
C ALA A 244 -1.77 1.06 6.11
N ASP A 245 -2.62 0.04 5.94
CA ASP A 245 -3.51 -0.50 6.97
C ASP A 245 -2.81 -0.76 8.32
N LYS A 246 -1.66 -1.44 8.32
CA LYS A 246 -0.91 -1.75 9.55
C LYS A 246 -0.40 -0.50 10.26
N MET A 247 0.04 0.52 9.54
CA MET A 247 0.49 1.79 10.11
C MET A 247 -0.68 2.53 10.77
N CYS A 248 -1.88 2.46 10.17
CA CYS A 248 -3.10 2.99 10.76
C CYS A 248 -3.52 2.22 12.02
N GLU A 249 -3.44 0.88 12.01
CA GLU A 249 -3.71 0.04 13.18
C GLU A 249 -2.75 0.38 14.33
N THR A 250 -1.45 0.50 14.07
CA THR A 250 -0.41 0.84 15.05
C THR A 250 -0.66 2.22 15.67
N LEU A 251 -1.07 3.20 14.86
CA LEU A 251 -1.48 4.52 15.34
C LEU A 251 -2.73 4.44 16.23
N ALA A 252 -3.75 3.69 15.79
CA ALA A 252 -5.07 3.64 16.44
C ALA A 252 -5.02 3.05 17.86
N ILE A 253 -4.08 2.14 18.13
CA ILE A 253 -3.89 1.57 19.48
C ILE A 253 -3.00 2.42 20.39
N GLY A 254 -2.54 3.59 19.93
CA GLY A 254 -1.68 4.48 20.72
C GLY A 254 -0.22 4.05 20.78
N CYS A 255 0.26 3.27 19.82
CA CYS A 255 1.67 2.86 19.74
C CYS A 255 2.53 4.00 19.18
N PHE A 256 2.87 4.96 20.03
CA PHE A 256 3.66 6.15 19.67
C PHE A 256 5.12 6.09 20.11
N SER A 257 5.51 5.07 20.86
CA SER A 257 6.85 4.93 21.43
C SER A 257 7.26 3.46 21.51
N PRO A 258 8.55 3.15 21.75
CA PRO A 258 9.04 1.79 21.89
C PRO A 258 8.46 1.02 23.08
N ASP A 259 7.85 1.72 24.04
CA ASP A 259 7.29 1.11 25.26
C ASP A 259 5.92 0.47 25.02
N VAL A 260 5.32 0.72 23.85
CA VAL A 260 4.04 0.13 23.45
C VAL A 260 4.25 -0.72 22.20
N GLY A 261 3.71 -1.94 22.22
CA GLY A 261 3.71 -2.85 21.07
C GLY A 261 2.31 -3.08 20.52
N SER A 262 2.19 -3.11 19.20
CA SER A 262 1.00 -3.54 18.47
C SER A 262 1.12 -5.02 18.14
N ILE A 263 0.17 -5.84 18.54
CA ILE A 263 0.08 -7.26 18.17
C ILE A 263 -1.19 -7.46 17.36
N SER A 264 -1.02 -7.83 16.10
CA SER A 264 -2.15 -8.19 15.21
C SER A 264 -2.20 -9.70 15.05
N LEU A 265 -3.35 -10.30 15.40
CA LEU A 265 -3.57 -11.74 15.39
C LEU A 265 -4.62 -12.07 14.33
N GLY A 266 -4.17 -12.24 13.10
CA GLY A 266 -5.00 -12.58 11.96
C GLY A 266 -4.48 -13.80 11.20
N THR A 267 -4.69 -13.85 9.90
CA THR A 267 -4.11 -14.87 9.00
C THR A 267 -2.59 -14.91 9.16
N THR A 268 -1.97 -13.74 9.21
CA THR A 268 -0.60 -13.54 9.71
C THR A 268 -0.66 -13.07 11.16
N ALA A 269 0.40 -13.28 11.92
CA ALA A 269 0.58 -12.63 13.21
C ALA A 269 1.75 -11.64 13.08
N THR A 270 1.52 -10.39 13.43
CA THR A 270 2.54 -9.35 13.39
C THR A 270 2.71 -8.70 14.75
N ILE A 271 3.93 -8.31 15.05
CA ILE A 271 4.25 -7.42 16.17
C ILE A 271 4.99 -6.21 15.62
N GLU A 272 4.52 -5.03 15.99
CA GLU A 272 5.08 -3.74 15.60
C GLU A 272 5.26 -2.85 16.82
N THR A 273 6.19 -1.92 16.69
CA THR A 273 6.36 -0.83 17.66
C THR A 273 6.78 0.44 16.92
N THR A 274 6.91 1.56 17.62
CA THR A 274 7.27 2.85 17.00
C THR A 274 8.57 3.38 17.57
N PHE A 275 9.55 3.67 16.70
CA PHE A 275 10.86 4.24 17.08
C PHE A 275 11.08 5.61 16.44
N GLU A 276 11.85 6.46 17.13
CA GLU A 276 12.32 7.75 16.60
C GLU A 276 13.49 7.59 15.63
N LYS A 277 14.21 6.47 15.71
CA LYS A 277 15.40 6.21 14.92
C LYS A 277 15.15 5.06 13.95
N TYR A 278 15.74 5.14 12.77
CA TYR A 278 15.79 4.05 11.84
C TYR A 278 16.59 2.89 12.44
N ILE A 279 15.94 1.75 12.68
CA ILE A 279 16.55 0.54 13.25
C ILE A 279 16.07 -0.66 12.44
N GLU A 280 16.96 -1.33 11.75
CA GLU A 280 16.68 -2.64 11.14
C GLU A 280 16.81 -3.72 12.23
N ILE A 281 15.70 -4.38 12.57
CA ILE A 281 15.71 -5.51 13.53
C ILE A 281 16.53 -6.66 12.98
N LEU A 282 16.41 -6.93 11.69
CA LEU A 282 17.21 -7.87 10.92
C LEU A 282 17.78 -7.14 9.70
N PRO A 283 19.00 -7.47 9.27
CA PRO A 283 19.56 -6.90 8.06
C PRO A 283 18.63 -7.08 6.86
N PHE A 284 18.44 -6.04 6.08
CA PHE A 284 17.51 -5.95 4.92
C PHE A 284 16.00 -6.07 5.26
N MET A 285 15.64 -6.02 6.53
CA MET A 285 14.24 -5.80 6.95
C MET A 285 14.14 -4.37 7.47
N PRO A 286 13.91 -3.39 6.59
CA PRO A 286 13.79 -2.00 7.00
C PRO A 286 12.53 -1.81 7.84
N PRO A 287 12.55 -0.93 8.85
CA PRO A 287 11.34 -0.46 9.47
C PRO A 287 10.54 0.35 8.45
N TYR A 288 9.23 0.23 8.51
CA TYR A 288 8.34 1.00 7.63
C TYR A 288 8.17 2.44 8.14
N PRO A 289 7.85 3.40 7.26
CA PRO A 289 7.52 4.75 7.67
C PRO A 289 6.27 4.75 8.56
N SER A 290 6.33 5.42 9.71
CA SER A 290 5.18 5.60 10.58
C SER A 290 4.25 6.70 10.04
N ILE A 291 2.96 6.66 10.44
CA ILE A 291 2.04 7.80 10.28
C ILE A 291 2.43 8.93 11.25
N VAL A 292 3.00 8.57 12.39
CA VAL A 292 3.56 9.57 13.32
C VAL A 292 4.78 10.20 12.65
N PRO A 293 4.82 11.53 12.47
CA PRO A 293 5.92 12.20 11.78
C PRO A 293 7.30 11.84 12.34
N ASP A 294 8.25 11.65 11.42
CA ASP A 294 9.67 11.38 11.70
C ASP A 294 9.91 10.14 12.60
N ARG A 295 9.01 9.14 12.50
CA ARG A 295 9.12 7.86 13.20
C ARG A 295 9.05 6.69 12.23
N TYR A 296 9.42 5.51 12.74
CA TYR A 296 9.52 4.25 12.00
C TYR A 296 8.79 3.14 12.75
N ASN A 297 8.15 2.26 12.00
CA ASN A 297 7.47 1.07 12.51
C ASN A 297 8.24 -0.18 12.08
N PRO A 298 9.19 -0.69 12.89
CA PRO A 298 9.75 -2.01 12.67
C PRO A 298 8.69 -3.07 12.96
N GLU A 299 8.63 -4.05 12.06
CA GLU A 299 7.65 -5.13 12.11
C GLU A 299 8.36 -6.49 12.10
N VAL A 300 7.84 -7.42 12.89
CA VAL A 300 8.16 -8.86 12.79
C VAL A 300 6.87 -9.59 12.47
N GLU A 301 6.91 -10.41 11.42
CA GLU A 301 5.74 -11.14 10.92
C GLU A 301 5.94 -12.64 11.00
N ILE A 302 4.92 -13.36 11.47
CA ILE A 302 4.76 -14.80 11.34
C ILE A 302 3.72 -15.04 10.26
N PHE A 303 4.17 -15.48 9.08
CA PHE A 303 3.36 -15.59 7.87
C PHE A 303 2.14 -16.51 7.99
N ARG A 304 2.22 -17.57 8.80
CA ARG A 304 1.10 -18.43 9.15
C ARG A 304 0.82 -18.30 10.63
N GLY A 305 0.11 -17.23 11.00
CA GLY A 305 -0.10 -16.85 12.38
C GLY A 305 -1.29 -17.54 13.02
N TYR A 306 -2.27 -16.74 13.44
CA TYR A 306 -3.34 -17.16 14.34
C TYR A 306 -4.32 -18.18 13.72
N TRP A 307 -4.49 -18.23 12.41
CA TRP A 307 -5.33 -19.22 11.75
C TRP A 307 -4.82 -20.67 11.94
N LEU A 308 -3.55 -20.90 12.28
CA LEU A 308 -3.02 -22.20 12.66
C LEU A 308 -3.74 -22.77 13.87
N ILE A 309 -4.21 -21.94 14.78
CA ILE A 309 -5.01 -22.39 15.94
C ILE A 309 -6.32 -23.00 15.48
N SER A 310 -7.04 -22.33 14.59
CA SER A 310 -8.29 -22.88 14.02
C SER A 310 -8.05 -24.18 13.24
N TRP A 311 -6.93 -24.26 12.51
CA TRP A 311 -6.55 -25.49 11.81
C TRP A 311 -6.20 -26.63 12.78
N PHE A 312 -5.54 -26.32 13.90
CA PHE A 312 -5.17 -27.31 14.91
C PHE A 312 -6.38 -27.79 15.72
N MET A 313 -7.41 -26.97 15.84
CA MET A 313 -8.64 -27.30 16.59
C MET A 313 -9.66 -28.10 15.77
N ASN A 314 -9.55 -28.13 14.43
CA ASN A 314 -10.36 -28.91 13.50
C ASN A 314 -9.65 -30.21 13.11
#